data_294970c0fe2d923520cd5d49980c66b7
#
_entry.id   294970c0fe2d923520cd5d49980c66b7
#
_cell.length_a   1.000
_cell.length_b   1.000
_cell.length_c   1.000
_cell.angle_alpha   90.00
_cell.angle_beta   90.00
_cell.angle_gamma   90.00
#
_symmetry.space_group_name_H-M   'P 1'
#
loop_
_entity.id
_entity.type
_entity.pdbx_description
1 polymer ?
#
loop_
_entity_poly.entity_id
_entity_poly.type
_entity_poly.pdbx_seq_one_letter_code
_entity_poly.pdbx_strand_id
1 'polypeptide(L)'
;MKTIKPLTYSLIIIPLFVSNVIAQEIDDEPDPFDIPMTDSPIQSDEIPMSLEEDFREDTLGDERVNQKERKDKIYIKGKATVVDGDTITIDNTKIRFSGIDAPESYYYGMTQYCERPNGKIWACGKKATAALKKLIGKHEVECTDEGEDKYGRTLSICYANGVDLQSEMVRTGMAVAYIRYSTRYEEEMIEAMINRAGIWSGDFLDPEDWRRQNRKRD
;
A
#
# COMPACT_ATOMS: atom_id res chain seq x y z
N MET A 1 4.79 -70.00 -54.21
CA MET A 1 5.78 -68.91 -54.03
C MET A 1 4.96 -67.64 -53.82
N LYS A 2 4.84 -67.17 -52.57
CA LYS A 2 4.15 -65.91 -52.22
C LYS A 2 5.22 -64.89 -51.86
N THR A 3 5.33 -63.85 -52.69
CA THR A 3 6.25 -62.74 -52.53
C THR A 3 5.71 -61.76 -51.48
N ILE A 4 6.46 -61.56 -50.41
CA ILE A 4 6.19 -60.60 -49.34
C ILE A 4 6.80 -59.26 -49.76
N LYS A 5 5.97 -58.20 -49.89
CA LYS A 5 6.41 -56.82 -50.09
C LYS A 5 6.90 -56.20 -48.76
N PRO A 6 8.01 -55.44 -48.76
CA PRO A 6 8.42 -54.77 -47.54
C PRO A 6 7.55 -53.55 -47.24
N LEU A 7 7.14 -53.40 -45.96
CA LEU A 7 6.50 -52.23 -45.41
C LEU A 7 7.52 -51.12 -45.24
N THR A 8 7.33 -50.02 -45.96
CA THR A 8 8.13 -48.79 -45.75
C THR A 8 7.52 -48.01 -44.60
N TYR A 9 8.25 -47.98 -43.47
CA TYR A 9 7.94 -47.10 -42.38
C TYR A 9 8.34 -45.65 -42.76
N SER A 10 7.31 -44.80 -42.94
CA SER A 10 7.51 -43.38 -43.10
C SER A 10 7.73 -42.77 -41.69
N LEU A 11 8.95 -42.33 -41.41
CA LEU A 11 9.29 -41.55 -40.21
C LEU A 11 8.61 -40.18 -40.31
N ILE A 12 7.52 -40.01 -39.58
CA ILE A 12 6.93 -38.68 -39.36
C ILE A 12 7.82 -37.97 -38.33
N ILE A 13 8.66 -37.07 -38.85
CA ILE A 13 9.37 -36.12 -37.98
C ILE A 13 8.37 -35.09 -37.52
N ILE A 14 7.94 -35.19 -36.26
CA ILE A 14 7.17 -34.15 -35.57
C ILE A 14 8.19 -33.06 -35.19
N PRO A 15 8.05 -31.82 -35.69
CA PRO A 15 8.89 -30.73 -35.18
C PRO A 15 8.53 -30.48 -33.73
N LEU A 16 9.52 -30.63 -32.85
CA LEU A 16 9.47 -30.13 -31.47
C LEU A 16 9.36 -28.59 -31.56
N PHE A 17 8.14 -28.10 -31.40
CA PHE A 17 7.90 -26.72 -31.06
C PHE A 17 8.53 -26.49 -29.68
N VAL A 18 9.75 -25.99 -29.66
CA VAL A 18 10.33 -25.36 -28.48
C VAL A 18 9.53 -24.09 -28.26
N SER A 19 8.55 -24.18 -27.36
CA SER A 19 7.89 -22.99 -26.84
C SER A 19 8.94 -22.17 -26.12
N ASN A 20 9.46 -21.15 -26.83
CA ASN A 20 10.15 -20.05 -26.18
C ASN A 20 9.14 -19.43 -25.22
N VAL A 21 9.23 -19.79 -23.95
CA VAL A 21 8.70 -18.97 -22.86
C VAL A 21 9.51 -17.69 -22.91
N ILE A 22 8.98 -16.69 -23.60
CA ILE A 22 9.47 -15.33 -23.51
C ILE A 22 9.23 -14.96 -22.05
N ALA A 23 10.33 -14.96 -21.26
CA ALA A 23 10.34 -14.27 -20.00
C ALA A 23 9.96 -12.82 -20.34
N GLN A 24 8.75 -12.39 -19.95
CA GLN A 24 8.38 -10.99 -20.04
C GLN A 24 9.39 -10.25 -19.17
N GLU A 25 10.30 -9.55 -19.83
CA GLU A 25 11.11 -8.52 -19.22
C GLU A 25 10.13 -7.59 -18.48
N ILE A 26 10.30 -7.53 -17.18
CA ILE A 26 9.63 -6.53 -16.36
C ILE A 26 10.33 -5.24 -16.75
N ASP A 27 9.71 -4.50 -17.69
CA ASP A 27 10.21 -3.20 -18.11
C ASP A 27 10.35 -2.33 -16.85
N ASP A 28 11.59 -2.00 -16.51
CA ASP A 28 11.97 -0.92 -15.59
C ASP A 28 11.70 0.44 -16.28
N GLU A 29 10.44 0.68 -16.64
CA GLU A 29 10.03 2.05 -16.94
C GLU A 29 10.12 2.86 -15.65
N PRO A 30 10.73 4.06 -15.68
CA PRO A 30 10.84 4.89 -14.49
C PRO A 30 9.46 5.10 -13.89
N ASP A 31 9.36 4.86 -12.59
CA ASP A 31 8.14 4.99 -11.82
C ASP A 31 7.64 6.44 -11.95
N PRO A 32 6.41 6.71 -12.41
CA PRO A 32 5.88 8.06 -12.48
C PRO A 32 5.86 8.79 -11.13
N PHE A 33 6.23 8.11 -10.06
CA PHE A 33 6.43 8.68 -8.73
C PHE A 33 7.89 9.08 -8.39
N ASP A 34 8.85 8.92 -9.32
CA ASP A 34 10.18 9.53 -9.21
C ASP A 34 10.14 11.04 -9.55
N ILE A 35 9.15 11.75 -9.01
CA ILE A 35 9.16 13.21 -8.99
C ILE A 35 10.22 13.62 -7.96
N PRO A 36 11.30 14.30 -8.38
CA PRO A 36 12.24 14.83 -7.41
C PRO A 36 11.49 15.82 -6.52
N MET A 37 11.57 15.61 -5.21
CA MET A 37 11.13 16.63 -4.25
C MET A 37 11.97 17.88 -4.53
N THR A 38 11.39 18.84 -5.23
CA THR A 38 12.01 20.16 -5.36
C THR A 38 11.81 20.86 -4.03
N ASP A 39 12.92 21.05 -3.30
CA ASP A 39 13.04 21.99 -2.19
C ASP A 39 12.85 23.42 -2.77
N SER A 40 11.63 23.80 -3.03
CA SER A 40 11.29 25.21 -3.27
C SER A 40 10.84 25.80 -1.94
N PRO A 41 11.57 26.75 -1.36
CA PRO A 41 11.09 27.46 -0.19
C PRO A 41 9.83 28.22 -0.56
N ILE A 42 8.73 27.94 0.14
CA ILE A 42 7.51 28.73 0.09
C ILE A 42 7.91 30.13 0.53
N GLN A 43 7.86 31.09 -0.41
CA GLN A 43 7.96 32.50 -0.10
C GLN A 43 6.76 32.87 0.78
N SER A 44 7.05 33.27 1.99
CA SER A 44 6.10 33.87 2.91
C SER A 44 5.73 35.27 2.38
N ASP A 45 4.63 35.36 1.63
CA ASP A 45 4.01 36.65 1.38
C ASP A 45 3.40 37.14 2.68
N GLU A 46 3.77 38.36 3.03
CA GLU A 46 3.47 39.04 4.28
C GLU A 46 1.96 39.09 4.53
N ILE A 47 1.52 38.45 5.62
CA ILE A 47 0.16 38.60 6.16
C ILE A 47 0.08 40.00 6.80
N PRO A 48 -0.88 40.87 6.41
CA PRO A 48 -1.01 42.20 7.00
C PRO A 48 -1.34 42.07 8.50
N MET A 49 -0.51 42.73 9.29
CA MET A 49 -0.54 42.80 10.75
C MET A 49 -1.67 43.74 11.20
N SER A 50 -2.90 43.24 11.28
CA SER A 50 -4.01 43.95 11.93
C SER A 50 -5.15 43.02 12.35
N LEU A 51 -4.89 42.08 13.28
CA LEU A 51 -5.90 41.39 14.08
C LEU A 51 -5.21 40.76 15.32
N GLU A 52 -4.33 41.52 15.97
CA GLU A 52 -3.88 41.21 17.32
C GLU A 52 -4.71 42.02 18.29
N GLU A 53 -5.81 41.47 18.75
CA GLU A 53 -6.48 41.71 20.02
C GLU A 53 -7.78 40.91 20.02
N ASP A 54 -7.78 39.67 20.52
CA ASP A 54 -8.82 39.04 21.35
C ASP A 54 -8.72 37.51 21.44
N PHE A 55 -7.52 36.94 21.65
CA PHE A 55 -7.40 35.50 21.92
C PHE A 55 -6.38 35.21 23.04
N ARG A 56 -6.67 35.72 24.23
CA ARG A 56 -5.98 35.24 25.44
C ARG A 56 -7.03 35.02 26.51
N GLU A 57 -7.53 33.79 26.64
CA GLU A 57 -7.93 33.26 27.96
C GLU A 57 -8.59 31.87 27.94
N ASP A 58 -8.46 31.00 26.91
CA ASP A 58 -9.05 29.65 27.00
C ASP A 58 -8.12 28.47 26.68
N THR A 59 -6.80 28.68 26.48
CA THR A 59 -5.92 27.61 26.03
C THR A 59 -5.26 26.78 27.14
N LEU A 60 -5.40 27.13 28.41
CA LEU A 60 -4.79 26.39 29.54
C LEU A 60 -5.57 25.16 29.99
N GLY A 61 -6.81 24.98 29.53
CA GLY A 61 -7.62 23.81 29.82
C GLY A 61 -7.37 22.62 28.90
N ASP A 62 -7.04 22.91 27.62
CA ASP A 62 -6.95 21.90 26.56
C ASP A 62 -5.62 21.13 26.59
N GLU A 63 -4.52 21.77 26.97
CA GLU A 63 -3.22 21.09 27.07
C GLU A 63 -3.15 20.02 28.17
N ARG A 64 -3.87 20.19 29.28
CA ARG A 64 -3.91 19.19 30.37
C ARG A 64 -4.78 17.99 30.03
N VAL A 65 -5.88 18.18 29.31
CA VAL A 65 -6.74 17.09 28.82
C VAL A 65 -5.98 16.29 27.76
N ASN A 66 -5.32 16.98 26.84
CA ASN A 66 -4.53 16.36 25.78
C ASN A 66 -3.29 15.58 26.32
N GLN A 67 -2.65 16.06 27.41
CA GLN A 67 -1.55 15.35 28.06
C GLN A 67 -2.02 14.12 28.86
N LYS A 68 -3.23 14.14 29.41
CA LYS A 68 -3.80 13.00 30.12
C LYS A 68 -4.24 11.91 29.15
N GLU A 69 -4.86 12.27 28.04
CA GLU A 69 -5.23 11.31 26.97
C GLU A 69 -4.01 10.70 26.30
N ARG A 70 -2.88 11.44 26.19
CA ARG A 70 -1.62 10.91 25.68
C ARG A 70 -0.96 9.90 26.63
N LYS A 71 -1.17 10.01 27.94
CA LYS A 71 -0.56 9.10 28.92
C LYS A 71 -1.13 7.69 28.92
N ASP A 72 -2.36 7.51 28.42
CA ASP A 72 -3.05 6.23 28.43
C ASP A 72 -2.98 5.49 27.10
N LYS A 73 -2.39 6.10 26.04
CA LYS A 73 -2.18 5.44 24.75
C LYS A 73 -0.87 4.65 24.75
N ILE A 74 -0.94 3.38 24.40
CA ILE A 74 0.26 2.54 24.21
C ILE A 74 0.94 3.00 22.93
N TYR A 75 2.22 3.39 23.05
CA TYR A 75 3.06 3.75 21.93
C TYR A 75 4.06 2.64 21.65
N ILE A 76 4.11 2.21 20.40
CA ILE A 76 5.09 1.25 19.92
C ILE A 76 6.05 2.01 19.01
N LYS A 77 7.36 2.00 19.32
CA LYS A 77 8.36 2.70 18.54
C LYS A 77 9.56 1.81 18.28
N GLY A 78 10.06 1.83 17.04
CA GLY A 78 11.26 1.10 16.68
C GLY A 78 11.47 0.99 15.16
N LYS A 79 12.47 0.19 14.78
CA LYS A 79 12.70 -0.13 13.38
C LYS A 79 11.66 -1.11 12.90
N ALA A 80 10.94 -0.73 11.86
CA ALA A 80 9.89 -1.56 11.29
C ALA A 80 10.42 -2.47 10.17
N THR A 81 9.91 -3.70 10.17
CA THR A 81 9.99 -4.61 9.01
C THR A 81 8.65 -4.61 8.31
N VAL A 82 8.61 -4.22 7.04
CA VAL A 82 7.37 -4.20 6.25
C VAL A 82 7.00 -5.61 5.81
N VAL A 83 5.82 -6.05 6.19
CA VAL A 83 5.24 -7.36 5.84
C VAL A 83 4.40 -7.23 4.58
N ASP A 84 3.49 -6.24 4.55
CA ASP A 84 2.60 -5.94 3.42
C ASP A 84 2.35 -4.42 3.31
N GLY A 85 1.55 -3.97 2.38
CA GLY A 85 1.24 -2.55 2.15
C GLY A 85 0.53 -1.86 3.32
N ASP A 86 -0.02 -2.62 4.27
CA ASP A 86 -0.72 -2.11 5.45
C ASP A 86 -0.32 -2.83 6.75
N THR A 87 0.76 -3.57 6.72
CA THR A 87 1.21 -4.37 7.87
C THR A 87 2.72 -4.30 8.04
N ILE A 88 3.14 -3.96 9.25
CA ILE A 88 4.55 -3.93 9.65
C ILE A 88 4.79 -4.80 10.90
N THR A 89 6.04 -5.03 11.23
CA THR A 89 6.46 -5.65 12.50
C THR A 89 7.52 -4.78 13.17
N ILE A 90 7.32 -4.46 14.44
CA ILE A 90 8.30 -3.78 15.30
C ILE A 90 8.53 -4.67 16.52
N ASP A 91 9.78 -5.05 16.81
CA ASP A 91 10.17 -5.90 17.97
C ASP A 91 9.26 -7.13 18.16
N ASN A 92 9.00 -7.86 17.06
CA ASN A 92 8.11 -9.02 16.98
C ASN A 92 6.62 -8.73 17.16
N THR A 93 6.21 -7.50 17.39
CA THR A 93 4.80 -7.10 17.42
C THR A 93 4.31 -6.84 16.00
N LYS A 94 3.33 -7.61 15.53
CA LYS A 94 2.71 -7.43 14.23
C LYS A 94 1.62 -6.35 14.33
N ILE A 95 1.82 -5.27 13.60
CA ILE A 95 0.96 -4.08 13.60
C ILE A 95 0.25 -4.00 12.25
N ARG A 96 -1.07 -3.94 12.27
CA ARG A 96 -1.89 -3.61 11.11
C ARG A 96 -2.28 -2.13 11.16
N PHE A 97 -2.11 -1.45 10.06
CA PHE A 97 -2.51 -0.07 9.94
C PHE A 97 -4.03 0.08 10.04
N SER A 98 -4.46 0.94 10.97
CA SER A 98 -5.87 1.24 11.19
C SER A 98 -6.42 2.11 10.06
N GLY A 99 -7.66 1.86 9.65
CA GLY A 99 -8.40 2.71 8.71
C GLY A 99 -8.04 2.57 7.24
N ILE A 100 -7.09 1.70 6.87
CA ILE A 100 -6.74 1.45 5.47
C ILE A 100 -6.73 -0.03 5.12
N ASP A 101 -6.77 -0.33 3.81
CA ASP A 101 -6.62 -1.68 3.27
C ASP A 101 -5.79 -1.62 1.97
N ALA A 102 -4.68 -2.35 1.93
CA ALA A 102 -3.78 -2.34 0.79
C ALA A 102 -3.94 -3.60 -0.07
N PRO A 103 -3.65 -3.53 -1.39
CA PRO A 103 -3.58 -4.71 -2.22
C PRO A 103 -2.58 -5.73 -1.69
N GLU A 104 -2.94 -7.00 -1.75
CA GLU A 104 -2.17 -8.10 -1.18
C GLU A 104 -0.88 -8.39 -1.94
N SER A 105 0.26 -8.30 -1.28
CA SER A 105 1.54 -8.71 -1.87
C SER A 105 1.72 -10.22 -1.87
N TYR A 106 1.16 -10.89 -0.84
CA TYR A 106 1.17 -12.34 -0.70
C TYR A 106 -0.02 -12.83 0.12
N TYR A 107 -0.93 -13.56 -0.51
CA TYR A 107 -2.09 -14.18 0.13
C TYR A 107 -2.27 -15.60 -0.39
N TYR A 108 -2.02 -16.63 0.43
CA TYR A 108 -2.04 -18.05 0.04
C TYR A 108 -1.24 -18.39 -1.23
N GLY A 109 -0.08 -17.77 -1.42
CA GLY A 109 0.77 -17.97 -2.59
C GLY A 109 0.46 -17.07 -3.78
N MET A 110 -0.53 -16.19 -3.66
CA MET A 110 -0.97 -15.28 -4.72
C MET A 110 -0.63 -13.84 -4.41
N THR A 111 -0.41 -13.05 -5.46
CA THR A 111 -0.25 -11.59 -5.41
C THR A 111 -1.48 -10.96 -6.06
N GLN A 112 -1.94 -9.85 -5.54
CA GLN A 112 -2.97 -9.06 -6.18
C GLN A 112 -2.39 -8.26 -7.34
N TYR A 113 -3.09 -8.32 -8.49
CA TYR A 113 -2.77 -7.57 -9.70
C TYR A 113 -3.87 -6.56 -10.00
N CYS A 114 -3.46 -5.44 -10.59
CA CYS A 114 -4.32 -4.36 -11.07
C CYS A 114 -4.06 -4.12 -12.55
N GLU A 115 -4.96 -3.45 -13.25
CA GLU A 115 -4.84 -3.13 -14.67
C GLU A 115 -4.67 -1.62 -14.86
N ARG A 116 -3.78 -1.21 -15.77
CA ARG A 116 -3.59 0.19 -16.16
C ARG A 116 -4.57 0.55 -17.29
N PRO A 117 -4.82 1.84 -17.58
CA PRO A 117 -5.72 2.26 -18.67
C PRO A 117 -5.35 1.71 -20.05
N ASN A 118 -4.10 1.37 -20.26
CA ASN A 118 -3.59 0.76 -21.51
C ASN A 118 -3.70 -0.77 -21.55
N GLY A 119 -4.38 -1.39 -20.57
CA GLY A 119 -4.53 -2.84 -20.45
C GLY A 119 -3.32 -3.57 -19.84
N LYS A 120 -2.25 -2.85 -19.46
CA LYS A 120 -1.05 -3.47 -18.85
C LYS A 120 -1.35 -3.89 -17.41
N ILE A 121 -1.15 -5.16 -17.12
CA ILE A 121 -1.29 -5.73 -15.78
C ILE A 121 -0.02 -5.49 -14.95
N TRP A 122 -0.19 -5.14 -13.68
CA TRP A 122 0.91 -4.88 -12.76
C TRP A 122 0.61 -5.42 -11.35
N ALA A 123 1.65 -5.82 -10.64
CA ALA A 123 1.55 -6.41 -9.30
C ALA A 123 1.35 -5.31 -8.24
N CYS A 124 0.12 -4.76 -8.15
CA CYS A 124 -0.18 -3.65 -7.25
C CYS A 124 0.08 -3.99 -5.77
N GLY A 125 -0.15 -5.20 -5.33
CA GLY A 125 0.21 -5.61 -3.97
C GLY A 125 1.70 -5.50 -3.68
N LYS A 126 2.56 -5.95 -4.60
CA LYS A 126 4.02 -5.79 -4.44
C LYS A 126 4.46 -4.34 -4.47
N LYS A 127 3.82 -3.52 -5.32
CA LYS A 127 4.09 -2.08 -5.39
C LYS A 127 3.66 -1.35 -4.11
N ALA A 128 2.51 -1.70 -3.52
CA ALA A 128 2.07 -1.16 -2.24
C ALA A 128 3.10 -1.45 -1.12
N THR A 129 3.57 -2.70 -1.02
CA THR A 129 4.62 -3.07 -0.06
C THR A 129 5.93 -2.31 -0.31
N ALA A 130 6.33 -2.14 -1.57
CA ALA A 130 7.53 -1.38 -1.93
C ALA A 130 7.39 0.12 -1.61
N ALA A 131 6.21 0.70 -1.86
CA ALA A 131 5.90 2.09 -1.52
C ALA A 131 6.00 2.34 -0.01
N LEU A 132 5.42 1.46 0.81
CA LEU A 132 5.54 1.58 2.27
C LEU A 132 7.00 1.46 2.73
N LYS A 133 7.80 0.55 2.15
CA LYS A 133 9.24 0.45 2.43
C LYS A 133 9.99 1.75 2.09
N LYS A 134 9.68 2.35 0.93
CA LYS A 134 10.27 3.63 0.49
C LYS A 134 9.88 4.77 1.44
N LEU A 135 8.61 4.82 1.84
CA LEU A 135 8.07 5.84 2.75
C LEU A 135 8.71 5.79 4.14
N ILE A 136 8.87 4.60 4.72
CA ILE A 136 9.56 4.43 6.01
C ILE A 136 11.06 4.73 5.86
N GLY A 137 11.69 4.31 4.77
CA GLY A 137 13.09 4.51 4.51
C GLY A 137 13.98 3.94 5.62
N LYS A 138 14.78 4.79 6.25
CA LYS A 138 15.70 4.44 7.36
C LYS A 138 15.19 4.89 8.73
N HIS A 139 14.00 5.52 8.77
CA HIS A 139 13.44 6.09 9.98
C HIS A 139 12.88 5.01 10.91
N GLU A 140 12.85 5.32 12.19
CA GLU A 140 12.03 4.58 13.14
C GLU A 140 10.55 4.91 12.89
N VAL A 141 9.69 3.94 13.17
CA VAL A 141 8.25 4.11 13.10
C VAL A 141 7.70 4.24 14.51
N GLU A 142 6.81 5.19 14.70
CA GLU A 142 6.08 5.43 15.94
C GLU A 142 4.60 5.15 15.70
N CYS A 143 4.04 4.19 16.44
CA CYS A 143 2.66 3.77 16.29
C CYS A 143 1.87 4.03 17.57
N THR A 144 0.67 4.56 17.42
CA THR A 144 -0.31 4.71 18.50
C THR A 144 -1.31 3.58 18.41
N ASP A 145 -1.43 2.78 19.46
CA ASP A 145 -2.38 1.66 19.54
C ASP A 145 -3.84 2.18 19.53
N GLU A 146 -4.68 1.55 18.70
CA GLU A 146 -6.13 1.77 18.62
C GLU A 146 -6.93 0.50 18.99
N GLY A 147 -6.27 -0.52 19.52
CA GLY A 147 -6.87 -1.79 19.92
C GLY A 147 -6.44 -2.96 19.06
N GLU A 148 -7.24 -4.01 19.06
CA GLU A 148 -6.93 -5.25 18.34
C GLU A 148 -8.02 -5.60 17.33
N ASP A 149 -7.60 -6.21 16.23
CA ASP A 149 -8.56 -6.81 15.30
C ASP A 149 -9.02 -8.20 15.77
N LYS A 150 -10.01 -8.75 15.08
CA LYS A 150 -10.56 -10.09 15.38
C LYS A 150 -9.55 -11.24 15.27
N TYR A 151 -8.35 -10.99 14.77
CA TYR A 151 -7.27 -11.96 14.63
C TYR A 151 -6.14 -11.73 15.65
N GLY A 152 -6.34 -10.80 16.61
CA GLY A 152 -5.35 -10.46 17.64
C GLY A 152 -4.15 -9.67 17.10
N ARG A 153 -4.31 -8.94 15.95
CA ARG A 153 -3.28 -8.02 15.49
C ARG A 153 -3.53 -6.64 16.09
N THR A 154 -2.48 -6.00 16.58
CA THR A 154 -2.55 -4.62 17.05
C THR A 154 -2.93 -3.70 15.90
N LEU A 155 -4.04 -2.97 16.04
CA LEU A 155 -4.44 -1.90 15.13
C LEU A 155 -3.78 -0.61 15.57
N SER A 156 -3.09 0.09 14.68
CA SER A 156 -2.40 1.33 15.06
C SER A 156 -2.37 2.35 13.94
N ILE A 157 -2.22 3.62 14.34
CA ILE A 157 -1.83 4.71 13.45
C ILE A 157 -0.34 4.91 13.60
N CYS A 158 0.39 4.92 12.48
CA CYS A 158 1.83 4.89 12.48
C CYS A 158 2.44 6.06 11.70
N TYR A 159 3.52 6.59 12.23
CA TYR A 159 4.25 7.73 11.69
C TYR A 159 5.72 7.37 11.48
N ALA A 160 6.32 7.87 10.42
CA ALA A 160 7.77 7.85 10.22
C ALA A 160 8.24 9.26 9.87
N ASN A 161 9.22 9.78 10.59
CA ASN A 161 9.72 11.15 10.42
C ASN A 161 8.59 12.21 10.40
N GLY A 162 7.58 12.05 11.26
CA GLY A 162 6.42 12.95 11.36
C GLY A 162 5.35 12.78 10.27
N VAL A 163 5.55 11.89 9.30
CA VAL A 163 4.60 11.61 8.21
C VAL A 163 3.66 10.49 8.62
N ASP A 164 2.35 10.70 8.49
CA ASP A 164 1.33 9.65 8.66
C ASP A 164 1.43 8.65 7.50
N LEU A 165 1.85 7.43 7.82
CA LEU A 165 2.09 6.39 6.82
C LEU A 165 0.81 5.96 6.11
N GLN A 166 -0.30 5.90 6.82
CA GLN A 166 -1.60 5.52 6.26
C GLN A 166 -2.11 6.59 5.30
N SER A 167 -2.05 7.88 5.70
CA SER A 167 -2.44 9.01 4.86
C SER A 167 -1.69 8.99 3.53
N GLU A 168 -0.36 8.82 3.56
CA GLU A 168 0.46 8.79 2.34
C GLU A 168 0.20 7.55 1.48
N MET A 169 -0.03 6.38 2.10
CA MET A 169 -0.38 5.17 1.35
C MET A 169 -1.72 5.32 0.62
N VAL A 170 -2.71 5.98 1.23
CA VAL A 170 -4.01 6.25 0.59
C VAL A 170 -3.88 7.34 -0.47
N ARG A 171 -3.24 8.47 -0.16
CA ARG A 171 -3.05 9.61 -1.08
C ARG A 171 -2.33 9.20 -2.36
N THR A 172 -1.33 8.33 -2.26
CA THR A 172 -0.60 7.80 -3.42
C THR A 172 -1.32 6.66 -4.15
N GLY A 173 -2.50 6.27 -3.69
CA GLY A 173 -3.28 5.17 -4.26
C GLY A 173 -2.61 3.80 -4.09
N MET A 174 -1.81 3.62 -3.04
CA MET A 174 -1.21 2.33 -2.68
C MET A 174 -2.04 1.57 -1.66
N ALA A 175 -3.08 2.20 -1.10
CA ALA A 175 -4.10 1.59 -0.27
C ALA A 175 -5.45 2.29 -0.52
N VAL A 176 -6.54 1.65 -0.13
CA VAL A 176 -7.88 2.26 -0.03
C VAL A 176 -8.16 2.66 1.41
N ALA A 177 -8.93 3.75 1.62
CA ALA A 177 -9.48 4.02 2.94
C ALA A 177 -10.55 2.97 3.27
N TYR A 178 -10.48 2.39 4.46
CA TYR A 178 -11.42 1.35 4.88
C TYR A 178 -12.64 1.99 5.56
N ILE A 179 -13.42 2.71 4.78
CA ILE A 179 -14.52 3.58 5.23
C ILE A 179 -15.58 2.87 6.07
N ARG A 180 -15.70 1.54 5.97
CA ARG A 180 -16.58 0.74 6.82
C ARG A 180 -16.23 0.84 8.31
N TYR A 181 -14.96 1.08 8.63
CA TYR A 181 -14.46 1.10 10.00
C TYR A 181 -13.97 2.47 10.44
N SER A 182 -13.50 3.32 9.50
CA SER A 182 -12.99 4.64 9.81
C SER A 182 -13.09 5.55 8.59
N THR A 183 -13.56 6.78 8.80
CA THR A 183 -13.58 7.83 7.76
C THR A 183 -12.30 8.68 7.74
N ARG A 184 -11.31 8.35 8.57
CA ARG A 184 -10.10 9.15 8.80
C ARG A 184 -9.35 9.52 7.52
N TYR A 185 -9.30 8.63 6.54
CA TYR A 185 -8.52 8.78 5.29
C TYR A 185 -9.42 8.88 4.06
N GLU A 186 -10.68 9.28 4.23
CA GLU A 186 -11.63 9.40 3.13
C GLU A 186 -11.26 10.55 2.19
N GLU A 187 -10.75 11.66 2.72
CA GLU A 187 -10.33 12.81 1.93
C GLU A 187 -9.11 12.46 1.06
N GLU A 188 -8.12 11.77 1.61
CA GLU A 188 -6.95 11.30 0.85
C GLU A 188 -7.34 10.30 -0.25
N MET A 189 -8.33 9.45 0.01
CA MET A 189 -8.85 8.54 -1.00
C MET A 189 -9.55 9.28 -2.13
N ILE A 190 -10.36 10.29 -1.82
CA ILE A 190 -11.01 11.13 -2.82
C ILE A 190 -9.95 11.86 -3.66
N GLU A 191 -8.91 12.41 -3.03
CA GLU A 191 -7.77 13.03 -3.71
C GLU A 191 -7.07 12.04 -4.66
N ALA A 192 -6.77 10.82 -4.19
CA ALA A 192 -6.16 9.78 -5.01
C ALA A 192 -7.05 9.39 -6.21
N MET A 193 -8.37 9.30 -6.02
CA MET A 193 -9.33 9.01 -7.09
C MET A 193 -9.37 10.10 -8.16
N ILE A 194 -9.43 11.39 -7.75
CA ILE A 194 -9.45 12.54 -8.65
C ILE A 194 -8.15 12.58 -9.48
N ASN A 195 -7.00 12.36 -8.83
CA ASN A 195 -5.69 12.37 -9.45
C ASN A 195 -5.35 11.07 -10.19
N ARG A 196 -6.23 10.06 -10.14
CA ARG A 196 -5.99 8.73 -10.70
C ARG A 196 -4.67 8.11 -10.21
N ALA A 197 -4.35 8.32 -8.95
CA ALA A 197 -3.10 7.86 -8.35
C ALA A 197 -3.09 6.34 -8.12
N GLY A 198 -1.95 5.70 -8.34
CA GLY A 198 -1.74 4.30 -8.04
C GLY A 198 -2.78 3.36 -8.63
N ILE A 199 -3.50 2.61 -7.79
CA ILE A 199 -4.56 1.67 -8.20
C ILE A 199 -5.75 2.39 -8.86
N TRP A 200 -5.99 3.66 -8.55
CA TRP A 200 -7.05 4.47 -9.15
C TRP A 200 -6.78 4.88 -10.59
N SER A 201 -5.57 4.61 -11.12
CA SER A 201 -5.22 4.89 -12.51
C SER A 201 -5.92 3.98 -13.52
N GLY A 202 -6.46 2.84 -13.10
CA GLY A 202 -7.12 1.86 -13.97
C GLY A 202 -8.06 0.96 -13.18
N ASP A 203 -8.19 -0.30 -13.59
CA ASP A 203 -9.10 -1.24 -12.97
C ASP A 203 -8.41 -2.07 -11.89
N PHE A 204 -9.07 -2.23 -10.76
CA PHE A 204 -8.64 -3.10 -9.68
C PHE A 204 -9.84 -3.67 -8.93
N LEU A 205 -9.63 -4.77 -8.25
CA LEU A 205 -10.59 -5.31 -7.30
C LEU A 205 -10.23 -4.79 -5.91
N ASP A 206 -11.22 -4.32 -5.16
CA ASP A 206 -11.02 -3.93 -3.75
C ASP A 206 -10.28 -5.04 -2.99
N PRO A 207 -9.26 -4.71 -2.15
CA PRO A 207 -8.46 -5.72 -1.47
C PRO A 207 -9.28 -6.71 -0.63
N GLU A 208 -10.34 -6.26 0.06
CA GLU A 208 -11.23 -7.15 0.81
C GLU A 208 -11.97 -8.10 -0.10
N ASP A 209 -12.51 -7.60 -1.24
CA ASP A 209 -13.21 -8.40 -2.22
C ASP A 209 -12.28 -9.40 -2.91
N TRP A 210 -11.06 -8.97 -3.20
CA TRP A 210 -10.04 -9.83 -3.77
C TRP A 210 -9.71 -10.99 -2.81
N ARG A 211 -9.49 -10.73 -1.51
CA ARG A 211 -9.28 -11.77 -0.50
C ARG A 211 -10.48 -12.72 -0.40
N ARG A 212 -11.70 -12.19 -0.46
CA ARG A 212 -12.92 -12.99 -0.40
C ARG A 212 -13.02 -13.97 -1.56
N GLN A 213 -12.64 -13.54 -2.78
CA GLN A 213 -12.66 -14.40 -3.96
C GLN A 213 -11.55 -15.45 -3.96
N ASN A 214 -10.39 -15.13 -3.36
CA ASN A 214 -9.21 -15.98 -3.38
C ASN A 214 -8.98 -16.76 -2.07
N ARG A 215 -9.94 -16.72 -1.14
CA ARG A 215 -9.89 -17.54 0.06
C ARG A 215 -10.01 -19.01 -0.34
N LYS A 216 -9.11 -19.87 0.17
CA LYS A 216 -9.26 -21.32 0.05
C LYS A 216 -10.60 -21.70 0.70
N ARG A 217 -11.44 -22.40 -0.06
CA ARG A 217 -12.62 -23.06 0.49
C ARG A 217 -12.11 -24.39 1.03
N ASP A 218 -12.19 -24.56 2.34
CA ASP A 218 -11.95 -25.86 3.00
C ASP A 218 -13.07 -26.83 2.65
#